data_4ae73dee61e9856f32d6b457d02f9a8a
#
_entry.id   4ae73dee61e9856f32d6b457d02f9a8a
#
_cell.length_a   1.000
_cell.length_b   1.000
_cell.length_c   1.000
_cell.angle_alpha   90.00
_cell.angle_beta   90.00
_cell.angle_gamma   90.00
#
_symmetry.space_group_name_H-M   'P 1'
#
loop_
_entity.id
_entity.type
_entity.pdbx_description
1 polymer ?
#
loop_
_entity_poly.entity_id
_entity_poly.type
_entity_poly.pdbx_seq_one_letter_code
_entity_poly.pdbx_strand_id
1 'polypeptide(L)'
;MAKDQRNVEAITPMEEDFAKWYTDICLKAELVDYASVKGFMILRPYGYAIWENIQRIMDGMFKKTGHVNVAMPVLIPESLLKKEGELVEGFAPEVAWVTMGGSEKLEERLAFRPTSETMFCDHWHSVL
;
A
#
# COMPACT_ATOMS: atom_id res chain seq x y z
N MET A 1 6.13 -20.89 18.73
CA MET A 1 5.15 -20.04 19.43
C MET A 1 5.53 -18.60 19.11
N ALA A 2 4.74 -17.91 18.30
CA ALA A 2 4.94 -16.46 18.11
C ALA A 2 4.64 -15.80 19.45
N LYS A 3 5.63 -15.15 20.05
CA LYS A 3 5.43 -14.28 21.23
C LYS A 3 4.34 -13.29 20.87
N ASP A 4 3.33 -13.17 21.73
CA ASP A 4 2.27 -12.17 21.54
C ASP A 4 2.90 -10.77 21.60
N GLN A 5 3.20 -10.21 20.42
CA GLN A 5 3.85 -8.91 20.26
C GLN A 5 2.90 -7.73 20.56
N ARG A 6 1.64 -8.03 20.90
CA ARG A 6 0.59 -7.01 21.13
C ARG A 6 0.69 -6.27 22.45
N ASN A 7 1.40 -6.83 23.43
CA ASN A 7 1.58 -6.21 24.74
C ASN A 7 3.01 -5.69 24.91
N VAL A 8 3.19 -4.41 24.60
CA VAL A 8 4.44 -3.70 24.89
C VAL A 8 4.38 -3.21 26.33
N GLU A 9 5.11 -3.85 27.25
CA GLU A 9 5.19 -3.45 28.67
C GLU A 9 6.11 -2.23 28.84
N ALA A 10 7.29 -2.27 28.22
CA ALA A 10 8.26 -1.19 28.22
C ALA A 10 8.72 -0.89 26.79
N ILE A 11 8.91 0.41 26.49
CA ILE A 11 9.43 0.87 25.21
C ILE A 11 10.94 0.66 25.19
N THR A 12 11.45 0.01 24.14
CA THR A 12 12.88 -0.12 23.90
C THR A 12 13.52 1.26 23.75
N PRO A 13 14.67 1.55 24.37
CA PRO A 13 15.38 2.82 24.14
C PRO A 13 15.76 3.02 22.68
N MET A 14 15.58 4.24 22.17
CA MET A 14 15.85 4.56 20.75
C MET A 14 17.30 4.31 20.37
N GLU A 15 18.23 4.57 21.28
CA GLU A 15 19.68 4.41 21.10
C GLU A 15 20.11 2.94 21.08
N GLU A 16 19.32 2.04 21.66
CA GLU A 16 19.56 0.60 21.70
C GLU A 16 19.10 -0.08 20.41
N ASP A 17 17.86 0.19 19.99
CA ASP A 17 17.27 -0.33 18.75
C ASP A 17 16.20 0.61 18.24
N PHE A 18 16.54 1.43 17.26
CA PHE A 18 15.63 2.40 16.66
C PHE A 18 14.40 1.76 16.03
N ALA A 19 14.55 0.67 15.30
CA ALA A 19 13.43 0.00 14.62
C ALA A 19 12.44 -0.57 15.63
N LYS A 20 12.95 -1.18 16.68
CA LYS A 20 12.13 -1.71 17.75
C LYS A 20 11.47 -0.60 18.58
N TRP A 21 12.19 0.45 18.93
CA TRP A 21 11.65 1.65 19.57
C TRP A 21 10.46 2.22 18.80
N TYR A 22 10.61 2.40 17.49
CA TYR A 22 9.54 2.91 16.63
C TYR A 22 8.30 2.02 16.66
N THR A 23 8.49 0.71 16.54
CA THR A 23 7.40 -0.26 16.57
C THR A 23 6.72 -0.30 17.95
N ASP A 24 7.50 -0.30 19.03
CA ASP A 24 6.99 -0.30 20.42
C ASP A 24 6.12 0.95 20.68
N ILE A 25 6.54 2.13 20.21
CA ILE A 25 5.75 3.36 20.32
C ILE A 25 4.44 3.24 19.56
N CYS A 26 4.46 2.79 18.30
CA CYS A 26 3.26 2.68 17.49
C CYS A 26 2.24 1.73 18.12
N LEU A 27 2.69 0.61 18.69
CA LEU A 27 1.83 -0.35 19.39
C LEU A 27 1.34 0.20 20.72
N LYS A 28 2.23 0.78 21.54
CA LYS A 28 1.90 1.31 22.88
C LYS A 28 0.95 2.51 22.82
N ALA A 29 1.11 3.36 21.81
CA ALA A 29 0.20 4.49 21.55
C ALA A 29 -1.11 4.08 20.87
N GLU A 30 -1.33 2.79 20.66
CA GLU A 30 -2.53 2.25 20.02
C GLU A 30 -2.78 2.78 18.59
N LEU A 31 -1.72 3.13 17.86
CA LEU A 31 -1.81 3.62 16.48
C LEU A 31 -2.04 2.50 15.50
N VAL A 32 -1.38 1.36 15.72
CA VAL A 32 -1.42 0.19 14.84
C VAL A 32 -1.53 -1.11 15.63
N ASP A 33 -1.91 -2.17 14.93
CA ASP A 33 -1.82 -3.55 15.41
C ASP A 33 -1.41 -4.47 14.24
N TYR A 34 -0.89 -5.66 14.54
CA TYR A 34 -0.54 -6.64 13.51
C TYR A 34 -1.77 -7.35 12.98
N ALA A 35 -1.87 -7.46 11.65
CA ALA A 35 -2.88 -8.27 11.00
C ALA A 35 -2.52 -9.77 11.03
N SER A 36 -3.50 -10.61 10.69
CA SER A 36 -3.30 -12.06 10.57
C SER A 36 -2.34 -12.42 9.42
N VAL A 37 -2.28 -11.59 8.40
CA VAL A 37 -1.37 -11.77 7.26
C VAL A 37 -0.03 -11.14 7.61
N LYS A 38 1.05 -11.93 7.50
CA LYS A 38 2.40 -11.46 7.78
C LYS A 38 2.77 -10.25 6.92
N GLY A 39 3.31 -9.22 7.57
CA GLY A 39 3.71 -7.98 6.91
C GLY A 39 2.59 -6.96 6.75
N PHE A 40 1.36 -7.28 7.15
CA PHE A 40 0.24 -6.35 7.15
C PHE A 40 -0.05 -5.82 8.54
N MET A 41 -0.52 -4.58 8.59
CA MET A 41 -0.91 -3.92 9.84
C MET A 41 -2.33 -3.37 9.75
N ILE A 42 -2.96 -3.26 10.91
CA ILE A 42 -4.25 -2.63 11.09
C ILE A 42 -3.99 -1.23 11.67
N LEU A 43 -4.44 -0.19 10.97
CA LEU A 43 -4.48 1.15 11.55
C LEU A 43 -5.63 1.21 12.54
N ARG A 44 -5.31 1.47 13.81
CA ARG A 44 -6.30 1.64 14.87
C ARG A 44 -6.87 3.07 14.82
N PRO A 45 -7.96 3.37 15.54
CA PRO A 45 -8.63 4.67 15.45
C PRO A 45 -7.69 5.88 15.61
N TYR A 46 -6.74 5.86 16.54
CA TYR A 46 -5.79 6.97 16.71
C TYR A 46 -4.84 7.12 15.52
N GLY A 47 -4.31 5.99 15.03
CA GLY A 47 -3.46 6.00 13.82
C GLY A 47 -4.24 6.42 12.59
N TYR A 48 -5.48 5.95 12.45
CA TYR A 48 -6.33 6.33 11.31
C TYR A 48 -6.72 7.81 11.34
N ALA A 49 -6.95 8.39 12.51
CA ALA A 49 -7.21 9.83 12.66
C ALA A 49 -6.03 10.70 12.17
N ILE A 50 -4.80 10.25 12.37
CA ILE A 50 -3.62 10.93 11.81
C ILE A 50 -3.67 10.89 10.28
N TRP A 51 -3.98 9.72 9.71
CA TRP A 51 -4.13 9.53 8.26
C TRP A 51 -5.24 10.40 7.67
N GLU A 52 -6.42 10.46 8.28
CA GLU A 52 -7.53 11.32 7.86
C GLU A 52 -7.13 12.80 7.86
N ASN A 53 -6.37 13.26 8.87
CA ASN A 53 -5.87 14.62 8.92
C ASN A 53 -4.88 14.92 7.77
N ILE A 54 -3.97 13.99 7.48
CA ILE A 54 -3.03 14.12 6.36
C ILE A 54 -3.82 14.23 5.04
N GLN A 55 -4.74 13.30 4.80
CA GLN A 55 -5.59 13.31 3.60
C GLN A 55 -6.35 14.64 3.46
N ARG A 56 -7.03 15.08 4.51
CA ARG A 56 -7.83 16.31 4.48
C ARG A 56 -7.00 17.55 4.15
N ILE A 57 -5.80 17.65 4.72
CA ILE A 57 -4.93 18.81 4.51
C ILE A 57 -4.33 18.77 3.10
N MET A 58 -3.75 17.66 2.69
CA MET A 58 -3.09 17.52 1.39
C MET A 58 -4.09 17.60 0.23
N ASP A 59 -5.21 16.90 0.31
CA ASP A 59 -6.26 16.95 -0.70
C ASP A 59 -6.82 18.37 -0.88
N GLY A 60 -6.99 19.08 0.25
CA GLY A 60 -7.38 20.50 0.21
C GLY A 60 -6.35 21.40 -0.46
N MET A 61 -5.06 21.12 -0.31
CA MET A 61 -4.00 21.85 -0.99
C MET A 61 -4.01 21.58 -2.51
N PHE A 62 -4.13 20.32 -2.91
CA PHE A 62 -4.21 19.94 -4.33
C PHE A 62 -5.42 20.54 -5.03
N LYS A 63 -6.59 20.50 -4.39
CA LYS A 63 -7.82 21.09 -4.95
C LYS A 63 -7.75 22.59 -5.16
N LYS A 64 -7.03 23.31 -4.30
CA LYS A 64 -6.80 24.77 -4.48
C LYS A 64 -6.00 25.08 -5.74
N THR A 65 -5.25 24.16 -6.27
CA THR A 65 -4.48 24.31 -7.52
C THR A 65 -5.16 23.70 -8.74
N GLY A 66 -6.46 23.35 -8.62
CA GLY A 66 -7.28 22.85 -9.72
C GLY A 66 -7.18 21.34 -9.98
N HIS A 67 -6.49 20.59 -9.12
CA HIS A 67 -6.42 19.13 -9.24
C HIS A 67 -7.74 18.48 -8.84
N VAL A 68 -8.06 17.39 -9.51
CA VAL A 68 -9.24 16.56 -9.23
C VAL A 68 -8.83 15.14 -8.93
N ASN A 69 -9.60 14.47 -8.06
CA ASN A 69 -9.31 13.10 -7.67
C ASN A 69 -9.84 12.13 -8.73
N VAL A 70 -9.09 11.06 -8.95
CA VAL A 70 -9.49 9.93 -9.77
C VAL A 70 -9.14 8.63 -9.04
N ALA A 71 -9.93 7.59 -9.24
CA ALA A 71 -9.69 6.27 -8.69
C ALA A 71 -9.43 5.27 -9.82
N MET A 72 -8.32 4.55 -9.73
CA MET A 72 -7.96 3.49 -10.66
C MET A 72 -8.19 2.12 -10.02
N PRO A 73 -8.45 1.06 -10.83
CA PRO A 73 -8.57 -0.31 -10.35
C PRO A 73 -7.35 -0.76 -9.54
N VAL A 74 -7.58 -1.65 -8.58
CA VAL A 74 -6.50 -2.21 -7.74
C VAL A 74 -5.71 -3.28 -8.48
N LEU A 75 -6.39 -4.02 -9.36
CA LEU A 75 -5.80 -5.10 -10.16
C LEU A 75 -5.51 -4.60 -11.56
N ILE A 76 -4.34 -4.95 -12.07
CA ILE A 76 -3.90 -4.65 -13.43
C ILE A 76 -3.50 -5.94 -14.16
N PRO A 77 -3.76 -6.04 -15.47
CA PRO A 77 -3.36 -7.20 -16.25
C PRO A 77 -1.83 -7.29 -16.38
N GLU A 78 -1.31 -8.51 -16.43
CA GLU A 78 0.13 -8.78 -16.60
C GLU A 78 0.70 -8.14 -17.86
N SER A 79 -0.08 -8.13 -18.93
CA SER A 79 0.31 -7.52 -20.23
C SER A 79 0.63 -6.02 -20.08
N LEU A 80 -0.09 -5.31 -19.21
CA LEU A 80 0.14 -3.89 -18.97
C LEU A 80 1.45 -3.65 -18.21
N LEU A 81 1.76 -4.47 -17.20
CA LEU A 81 3.06 -4.42 -16.51
C LEU A 81 4.25 -4.75 -17.41
N LYS A 82 4.06 -5.68 -18.36
CA LYS A 82 5.11 -6.01 -19.32
C LYS A 82 5.44 -4.84 -20.23
N LYS A 83 4.43 -4.10 -20.71
CA LYS A 83 4.65 -2.86 -21.49
C LYS A 83 5.50 -1.84 -20.71
N GLU A 84 5.27 -1.69 -19.40
CA GLU A 84 6.05 -0.79 -18.56
C GLU A 84 7.50 -1.29 -18.40
N GLY A 85 7.70 -2.60 -18.21
CA GLY A 85 9.02 -3.22 -18.12
C GLY A 85 9.88 -3.05 -19.38
N GLU A 86 9.24 -2.89 -20.54
CA GLU A 86 9.94 -2.58 -21.80
C GLU A 86 10.39 -1.12 -21.89
N LEU A 87 9.71 -0.22 -21.18
CA LEU A 87 10.00 1.23 -21.17
C LEU A 87 10.99 1.64 -20.09
N VAL A 88 11.10 0.87 -18.99
CA VAL A 88 11.94 1.18 -17.83
C VAL A 88 12.95 0.07 -17.63
N GLU A 89 14.20 0.33 -17.96
CA GLU A 89 15.30 -0.62 -17.81
C GLU A 89 15.46 -1.03 -16.31
N GLY A 90 15.44 -2.34 -16.05
CA GLY A 90 15.56 -2.88 -14.69
C GLY A 90 14.27 -2.95 -13.87
N PHE A 91 13.12 -2.61 -14.44
CA PHE A 91 11.83 -2.73 -13.76
C PHE A 91 11.33 -4.19 -13.76
N ALA A 92 11.54 -4.87 -12.65
CA ALA A 92 11.01 -6.21 -12.39
C ALA A 92 10.20 -6.18 -11.10
N PRO A 93 8.93 -5.76 -11.11
CA PRO A 93 8.15 -5.60 -9.89
C PRO A 93 7.84 -6.95 -9.25
N GLU A 94 8.19 -7.09 -7.98
CA GLU A 94 7.68 -8.16 -7.13
C GLU A 94 6.26 -7.80 -6.70
N VAL A 95 5.28 -8.55 -7.20
CA VAL A 95 3.85 -8.28 -6.98
C VAL A 95 3.10 -9.51 -6.50
N ALA A 96 1.99 -9.29 -5.81
CA ALA A 96 1.03 -10.34 -5.53
C ALA A 96 0.20 -10.61 -6.80
N TRP A 97 0.16 -11.88 -7.22
CA TRP A 97 -0.58 -12.32 -8.39
C TRP A 97 -1.92 -12.93 -8.06
N VAL A 98 -2.96 -12.49 -8.74
CA VAL A 98 -4.26 -13.17 -8.77
C VAL A 98 -4.30 -14.03 -10.02
N THR A 99 -4.41 -15.33 -9.82
CA THR A 99 -4.34 -16.35 -10.88
C THR A 99 -5.62 -17.12 -11.07
N MET A 100 -6.58 -16.96 -10.15
CA MET A 100 -7.86 -17.67 -10.15
C MET A 100 -9.01 -16.74 -9.82
N GLY A 101 -10.16 -16.95 -10.45
CA GLY A 101 -11.46 -16.38 -10.11
C GLY A 101 -12.39 -17.50 -9.61
N GLY A 102 -12.60 -17.56 -8.30
CA GLY A 102 -13.27 -18.71 -7.69
C GLY A 102 -12.44 -19.99 -7.86
N SER A 103 -12.99 -21.01 -8.53
CA SER A 103 -12.33 -22.28 -8.85
C SER A 103 -11.68 -22.30 -10.24
N GLU A 104 -11.87 -21.28 -11.05
CA GLU A 104 -11.38 -21.22 -12.43
C GLU A 104 -10.10 -20.42 -12.54
N LYS A 105 -9.17 -20.92 -13.36
CA LYS A 105 -7.93 -20.21 -13.69
C LYS A 105 -8.24 -19.05 -14.62
N LEU A 106 -7.67 -17.89 -14.32
CA LEU A 106 -7.77 -16.73 -15.21
C LEU A 106 -6.98 -16.98 -16.51
N GLU A 107 -7.50 -16.50 -17.64
CA GLU A 107 -6.79 -16.53 -18.93
C GLU A 107 -5.50 -15.70 -18.86
N GLU A 108 -5.54 -14.56 -18.18
CA GLU A 108 -4.41 -13.69 -17.92
C GLU A 108 -4.29 -13.44 -16.41
N ARG A 109 -3.06 -13.47 -15.87
CA ARG A 109 -2.80 -13.14 -14.48
C ARG A 109 -3.03 -11.65 -14.24
N LEU A 110 -3.57 -11.32 -13.07
CA LEU A 110 -3.72 -9.95 -12.62
C LEU A 110 -2.75 -9.68 -11.49
N ALA A 111 -2.09 -8.54 -11.52
CA ALA A 111 -1.21 -8.09 -10.46
C ALA A 111 -1.94 -7.15 -9.51
N PHE A 112 -1.69 -7.30 -8.23
CA PHE A 112 -1.97 -6.22 -7.28
C PHE A 112 -1.03 -5.08 -7.63
N ARG A 113 -1.57 -3.92 -8.01
CA ARG A 113 -0.77 -2.83 -8.56
C ARG A 113 0.34 -2.38 -7.61
N PRO A 114 1.61 -2.39 -8.03
CA PRO A 114 2.70 -1.78 -7.28
C PRO A 114 2.68 -0.26 -7.45
N THR A 115 2.17 0.21 -8.59
CA THR A 115 2.08 1.59 -9.02
C THR A 115 0.86 1.80 -9.92
N SER A 116 0.44 3.04 -10.17
CA SER A 116 -0.76 3.34 -10.97
C SER A 116 -0.46 4.04 -12.30
N GLU A 117 0.78 4.47 -12.52
CA GLU A 117 1.17 5.30 -13.68
C GLU A 117 0.83 4.65 -15.00
N THR A 118 1.11 3.35 -15.13
CA THR A 118 0.82 2.58 -16.35
C THR A 118 -0.65 2.62 -16.72
N MET A 119 -1.54 2.50 -15.74
CA MET A 119 -2.99 2.56 -15.98
C MET A 119 -3.44 3.97 -16.37
N PHE A 120 -2.84 5.01 -15.78
CA PHE A 120 -3.10 6.39 -16.19
C PHE A 120 -2.69 6.61 -17.64
N CYS A 121 -1.48 6.21 -18.02
CA CYS A 121 -0.97 6.34 -19.38
C CYS A 121 -1.81 5.56 -20.38
N ASP A 122 -2.15 4.31 -20.09
CA ASP A 122 -2.96 3.47 -20.99
C ASP A 122 -4.37 4.04 -21.16
N HIS A 123 -5.01 4.49 -20.08
CA HIS A 123 -6.35 5.10 -20.14
C HIS A 123 -6.33 6.41 -20.94
N TRP A 124 -5.42 7.35 -20.62
CA TRP A 124 -5.38 8.65 -21.27
C TRP A 124 -4.95 8.54 -22.74
N HIS A 125 -4.05 7.62 -23.07
CA HIS A 125 -3.70 7.34 -24.46
C HIS A 125 -4.88 6.82 -25.30
N SER A 126 -5.82 6.11 -24.68
CA SER A 126 -7.01 5.59 -25.38
C SER A 126 -8.14 6.62 -25.51
N VAL A 127 -8.12 7.74 -24.79
CA VAL A 127 -9.20 8.73 -24.71
C VAL A 127 -8.83 10.05 -25.43
N LEU A 128 -7.53 10.30 -25.65
CA LEU A 128 -7.00 11.46 -26.39
C LEU A 128 -6.71 11.11 -27.83
#